data_07b16cda499e07bebf10b4efc2cdac00
#
_entry.id   07b16cda499e07bebf10b4efc2cdac00
#
_cell.length_a   1.000
_cell.length_b   1.000
_cell.length_c   1.000
_cell.angle_alpha   90.00
_cell.angle_beta   90.00
_cell.angle_gamma   90.00
#
_symmetry.space_group_name_H-M   'P 1'
#
loop_
_entity.id
_entity.type
_entity.pdbx_description
1 polymer ?
#
loop_
_entity_poly.entity_id
_entity_poly.type
_entity_poly.pdbx_seq_one_letter_code
_entity_poly.pdbx_strand_id
1 'polypeptide(L)'
;MIKKILVIIITTLTLVSNLHAGSDGELILKKNEPSEIKDCSETFNKASFALNQGLDKVIFKPVASVYRLMPSPVKTGVSNSLNNLGNLVTIPNNLLQGEFALAGVNSGRFLINTTVGILGLFDVASYLGFEEYTKEDYGQSLAVHGVGPGCYLVLPVLGPSTARDTVASLANFFGGDAWYNAVSYTHLRAHETRR
;
A
#
# COMPACT_ATOMS: atom_id res chain seq x y z
N MET A 1 -26.76 14.24 33.53
CA MET A 1 -26.02 14.47 32.27
C MET A 1 -24.85 13.49 32.12
N ILE A 2 -23.97 13.34 33.08
CA ILE A 2 -22.78 12.48 33.04
C ILE A 2 -23.11 11.02 32.71
N LYS A 3 -24.17 10.42 33.30
CA LYS A 3 -24.57 9.02 32.98
C LYS A 3 -24.99 8.82 31.52
N LYS A 4 -25.64 9.81 30.88
CA LYS A 4 -26.02 9.72 29.45
C LYS A 4 -24.80 9.83 28.53
N ILE A 5 -23.83 10.65 28.87
CA ILE A 5 -22.56 10.80 28.14
C ILE A 5 -21.75 9.50 28.26
N LEU A 6 -21.69 8.90 29.44
CA LEU A 6 -20.98 7.63 29.67
C LEU A 6 -21.58 6.46 28.85
N VAL A 7 -22.92 6.41 28.77
CA VAL A 7 -23.62 5.38 27.96
C VAL A 7 -23.35 5.59 26.46
N ILE A 8 -23.32 6.83 25.98
CA ILE A 8 -23.00 7.13 24.57
C ILE A 8 -21.55 6.76 24.26
N ILE A 9 -20.60 7.04 25.15
CA ILE A 9 -19.20 6.67 24.97
C ILE A 9 -19.02 5.14 24.97
N ILE A 10 -19.72 4.43 25.86
CA ILE A 10 -19.64 2.95 25.90
C ILE A 10 -20.29 2.33 24.67
N THR A 11 -21.42 2.86 24.17
CA THR A 11 -22.07 2.34 22.97
C THR A 11 -21.29 2.66 21.69
N THR A 12 -20.59 3.79 21.62
CA THR A 12 -19.68 4.07 20.49
C THR A 12 -18.43 3.21 20.55
N LEU A 13 -17.89 2.92 21.72
CA LEU A 13 -16.72 2.07 21.88
C LEU A 13 -17.00 0.60 21.50
N THR A 14 -18.22 0.11 21.72
CA THR A 14 -18.62 -1.26 21.35
C THR A 14 -18.95 -1.41 19.84
N LEU A 15 -19.25 -0.31 19.14
CA LEU A 15 -19.46 -0.32 17.68
C LEU A 15 -18.14 -0.30 16.89
N VAL A 16 -17.06 0.21 17.49
CA VAL A 16 -15.74 0.27 16.81
C VAL A 16 -14.98 -1.07 16.90
N SER A 17 -15.36 -1.98 17.83
CA SER A 17 -14.66 -3.25 18.01
C SER A 17 -14.93 -4.33 16.95
N ASN A 18 -15.74 -4.06 15.91
CA ASN A 18 -16.03 -5.01 14.83
C ASN A 18 -15.47 -4.60 13.46
N LEU A 19 -14.69 -3.55 13.40
CA LEU A 19 -13.88 -3.24 12.22
C LEU A 19 -12.53 -3.98 12.32
N HIS A 20 -12.62 -5.31 12.28
CA HIS A 20 -11.50 -6.10 11.83
C HIS A 20 -11.44 -5.88 10.32
N ALA A 21 -10.46 -5.13 9.86
CA ALA A 21 -9.87 -5.27 8.55
C ALA A 21 -9.17 -6.65 8.53
N GLY A 22 -9.97 -7.69 8.71
CA GLY A 22 -9.56 -9.07 8.55
C GLY A 22 -9.60 -9.35 7.07
N SER A 23 -8.47 -9.74 6.54
CA SER A 23 -8.33 -10.38 5.27
C SER A 23 -9.59 -11.18 4.91
N ASP A 24 -10.46 -10.64 4.06
CA ASP A 24 -11.62 -11.36 3.53
C ASP A 24 -11.20 -12.68 2.84
N GLY A 25 -9.92 -12.82 2.50
CA GLY A 25 -9.30 -14.05 2.03
C GLY A 25 -9.38 -15.22 3.03
N GLU A 26 -9.29 -14.97 4.34
CA GLU A 26 -9.30 -16.04 5.33
C GLU A 26 -10.72 -16.53 5.68
N LEU A 27 -11.72 -15.66 5.54
CA LEU A 27 -13.11 -16.03 5.72
C LEU A 27 -13.67 -16.82 4.53
N ILE A 28 -13.18 -16.58 3.32
CA ILE A 28 -13.54 -17.32 2.11
C ILE A 28 -12.95 -18.73 2.16
N LEU A 29 -11.75 -18.90 2.71
CA LEU A 29 -11.10 -20.21 2.89
C LEU A 29 -11.84 -21.11 3.90
N LYS A 30 -12.64 -20.56 4.80
CA LYS A 30 -13.40 -21.32 5.81
C LYS A 30 -14.76 -21.83 5.34
N LYS A 31 -15.28 -21.35 4.21
CA LYS A 31 -16.67 -21.59 3.85
C LYS A 31 -16.90 -22.49 2.62
N ASN A 32 -15.90 -22.76 1.80
CA ASN A 32 -16.07 -23.66 0.65
C ASN A 32 -14.78 -24.46 0.42
N GLU A 33 -14.93 -25.61 -0.22
CA GLU A 33 -13.83 -26.37 -0.81
C GLU A 33 -12.82 -25.44 -1.48
N PRO A 34 -11.50 -25.75 -1.48
CA PRO A 34 -10.53 -24.90 -2.09
C PRO A 34 -10.99 -24.58 -3.50
N SER A 35 -11.49 -23.35 -3.70
CA SER A 35 -11.84 -22.89 -5.03
C SER A 35 -10.56 -23.01 -5.82
N GLU A 36 -10.58 -23.86 -6.83
CA GLU A 36 -9.44 -24.07 -7.73
C GLU A 36 -9.06 -22.71 -8.29
N ILE A 37 -7.98 -22.13 -7.72
CA ILE A 37 -7.50 -20.82 -8.14
C ILE A 37 -6.95 -21.03 -9.55
N LYS A 38 -7.74 -20.56 -10.52
CA LYS A 38 -7.44 -20.75 -11.93
C LYS A 38 -6.20 -19.93 -12.30
N ASP A 39 -5.14 -20.62 -12.70
CA ASP A 39 -3.96 -19.97 -13.27
C ASP A 39 -4.28 -19.30 -14.61
N CYS A 40 -3.82 -18.07 -14.84
CA CYS A 40 -3.90 -17.44 -16.16
C CYS A 40 -3.04 -18.19 -17.18
N SER A 41 -1.84 -18.61 -16.75
CA SER A 41 -0.90 -19.39 -17.56
C SER A 41 0.08 -20.12 -16.65
N GLU A 42 -0.09 -21.41 -16.48
CA GLU A 42 0.78 -22.24 -15.63
C GLU A 42 2.24 -22.20 -16.08
N THR A 43 2.48 -22.27 -17.38
CA THR A 43 3.84 -22.25 -17.97
C THR A 43 4.54 -20.92 -17.66
N PHE A 44 3.85 -19.79 -17.86
CA PHE A 44 4.37 -18.47 -17.56
C PHE A 44 4.63 -18.31 -16.04
N ASN A 45 3.69 -18.73 -15.21
CA ASN A 45 3.83 -18.67 -13.75
C ASN A 45 5.05 -19.47 -13.25
N LYS A 46 5.26 -20.68 -13.77
CA LYS A 46 6.44 -21.50 -13.44
C LYS A 46 7.75 -20.84 -13.88
N ALA A 47 7.79 -20.28 -15.08
CA ALA A 47 8.99 -19.61 -15.60
C ALA A 47 9.32 -18.34 -14.78
N SER A 48 8.30 -17.50 -14.50
CA SER A 48 8.46 -16.29 -13.67
C SER A 48 8.88 -16.65 -12.25
N PHE A 49 8.32 -17.70 -11.67
CA PHE A 49 8.69 -18.17 -10.34
C PHE A 49 10.16 -18.62 -10.29
N ALA A 50 10.62 -19.40 -11.28
CA ALA A 50 12.01 -19.83 -11.37
C ALA A 50 12.97 -18.63 -11.50
N LEU A 51 12.61 -17.64 -12.33
CA LEU A 51 13.36 -16.39 -12.44
C LEU A 51 13.42 -15.66 -11.09
N ASN A 52 12.29 -15.50 -10.41
CA ASN A 52 12.21 -14.83 -9.12
C ASN A 52 13.06 -15.55 -8.06
N GLN A 53 13.06 -16.88 -8.04
CA GLN A 53 13.95 -17.65 -7.16
C GLN A 53 15.44 -17.42 -7.46
N GLY A 54 15.79 -17.31 -8.74
CA GLY A 54 17.14 -16.98 -9.17
C GLY A 54 17.56 -15.58 -8.67
N LEU A 55 16.73 -14.59 -8.92
CA LEU A 55 16.94 -13.21 -8.46
C LEU A 55 17.01 -13.12 -6.92
N ASP A 56 16.15 -13.87 -6.21
CA ASP A 56 16.19 -13.91 -4.75
C ASP A 56 17.55 -14.41 -4.24
N LYS A 57 18.06 -15.49 -4.81
CA LYS A 57 19.35 -16.06 -4.39
C LYS A 57 20.53 -15.16 -4.69
N VAL A 58 20.54 -14.52 -5.86
CA VAL A 58 21.71 -13.78 -6.37
C VAL A 58 21.71 -12.32 -5.94
N ILE A 59 20.54 -11.71 -5.80
CA ILE A 59 20.40 -10.26 -5.55
C ILE A 59 19.73 -9.99 -4.23
N PHE A 60 18.47 -10.45 -4.04
CA PHE A 60 17.68 -10.01 -2.90
C PHE A 60 18.20 -10.53 -1.56
N LYS A 61 18.60 -11.79 -1.46
CA LYS A 61 19.18 -12.35 -0.22
C LYS A 61 20.49 -11.68 0.21
N PRO A 62 21.48 -11.46 -0.67
CA PRO A 62 22.68 -10.70 -0.32
C PRO A 62 22.34 -9.26 0.14
N VAL A 63 21.50 -8.54 -0.60
CA VAL A 63 21.08 -7.18 -0.24
C VAL A 63 20.34 -7.16 1.10
N ALA A 64 19.40 -8.07 1.31
CA ALA A 64 18.69 -8.20 2.57
C ALA A 64 19.62 -8.54 3.75
N SER A 65 20.65 -9.33 3.51
CA SER A 65 21.65 -9.67 4.53
C SER A 65 22.44 -8.45 4.97
N VAL A 66 22.88 -7.61 4.02
CA VAL A 66 23.56 -6.34 4.32
C VAL A 66 22.61 -5.39 5.05
N TYR A 67 21.36 -5.25 4.60
CA TYR A 67 20.35 -4.43 5.26
C TYR A 67 20.09 -4.85 6.71
N ARG A 68 20.08 -6.15 6.99
CA ARG A 68 19.90 -6.68 8.36
C ARG A 68 21.02 -6.28 9.31
N LEU A 69 22.22 -6.04 8.83
CA LEU A 69 23.37 -5.57 9.64
C LEU A 69 23.25 -4.11 10.05
N MET A 70 22.37 -3.33 9.41
CA MET A 70 22.20 -1.92 9.76
C MET A 70 21.60 -1.75 11.16
N PRO A 71 21.99 -0.70 11.92
CA PRO A 71 21.39 -0.37 13.20
C PRO A 71 19.88 -0.14 13.09
N SER A 72 19.14 -0.50 14.16
CA SER A 72 17.67 -0.34 14.19
C SER A 72 17.18 1.07 13.82
N PRO A 73 17.80 2.17 14.30
CA PRO A 73 17.33 3.51 13.94
C PRO A 73 17.39 3.80 12.45
N VAL A 74 18.41 3.28 11.74
CA VAL A 74 18.56 3.45 10.29
C VAL A 74 17.45 2.68 9.56
N LYS A 75 17.18 1.43 9.96
CA LYS A 75 16.10 0.63 9.40
C LYS A 75 14.74 1.28 9.61
N THR A 76 14.49 1.80 10.81
CA THR A 76 13.26 2.52 11.13
C THR A 76 13.12 3.77 10.27
N GLY A 77 14.18 4.58 10.15
CA GLY A 77 14.14 5.78 9.32
C GLY A 77 13.88 5.48 7.84
N VAL A 78 14.52 4.46 7.28
CA VAL A 78 14.26 4.02 5.90
C VAL A 78 12.82 3.55 5.74
N SER A 79 12.30 2.74 6.67
CA SER A 79 10.93 2.28 6.66
C SER A 79 9.92 3.42 6.70
N ASN A 80 10.15 4.39 7.61
CA ASN A 80 9.30 5.57 7.74
C ASN A 80 9.29 6.41 6.46
N SER A 81 10.46 6.62 5.84
CA SER A 81 10.55 7.35 4.56
C SER A 81 9.82 6.64 3.43
N LEU A 82 9.94 5.31 3.34
CA LEU A 82 9.21 4.53 2.34
C LEU A 82 7.70 4.58 2.57
N ASN A 83 7.24 4.48 3.82
CA ASN A 83 5.83 4.65 4.17
C ASN A 83 5.33 6.06 3.85
N ASN A 84 6.15 7.07 4.11
CA ASN A 84 5.81 8.45 3.78
C ASN A 84 5.65 8.64 2.27
N LEU A 85 6.55 8.08 1.45
CA LEU A 85 6.41 8.07 0.00
C LEU A 85 5.19 7.25 -0.45
N GLY A 86 4.87 6.17 0.26
CA GLY A 86 3.68 5.35 0.03
C GLY A 86 2.37 6.14 0.09
N ASN A 87 2.32 7.24 0.88
CA ASN A 87 1.15 8.11 0.93
C ASN A 87 0.79 8.74 -0.41
N LEU A 88 1.76 8.91 -1.33
CA LEU A 88 1.49 9.42 -2.68
C LEU A 88 0.57 8.49 -3.48
N VAL A 89 0.59 7.19 -3.18
CA VAL A 89 -0.32 6.19 -3.76
C VAL A 89 -1.54 6.00 -2.88
N THR A 90 -1.35 5.93 -1.57
CA THR A 90 -2.44 5.66 -0.61
C THR A 90 -3.49 6.76 -0.59
N ILE A 91 -3.11 8.04 -0.58
CA ILE A 91 -4.06 9.17 -0.53
C ILE A 91 -5.05 9.15 -1.71
N PRO A 92 -4.61 9.05 -2.98
CA PRO A 92 -5.54 8.93 -4.10
C PRO A 92 -6.45 7.70 -3.99
N ASN A 93 -5.93 6.57 -3.49
CA ASN A 93 -6.71 5.35 -3.34
C ASN A 93 -7.77 5.49 -2.23
N ASN A 94 -7.46 6.11 -1.09
CA ASN A 94 -8.49 6.43 -0.09
C ASN A 94 -9.61 7.30 -0.70
N LEU A 95 -9.26 8.29 -1.53
CA LEU A 95 -10.28 9.11 -2.22
C LEU A 95 -11.14 8.28 -3.19
N LEU A 96 -10.52 7.40 -3.96
CA LEU A 96 -11.22 6.50 -4.88
C LEU A 96 -12.14 5.52 -4.15
N GLN A 97 -11.77 5.09 -2.96
CA GLN A 97 -12.55 4.19 -2.11
C GLN A 97 -13.66 4.94 -1.34
N GLY A 98 -13.68 6.27 -1.39
CA GLY A 98 -14.63 7.11 -0.64
C GLY A 98 -14.24 7.33 0.82
N GLU A 99 -13.04 6.96 1.22
CA GLU A 99 -12.51 7.07 2.58
C GLU A 99 -11.88 8.45 2.82
N PHE A 100 -12.68 9.50 2.70
CA PHE A 100 -12.21 10.89 2.79
C PHE A 100 -11.54 11.23 4.13
N ALA A 101 -11.98 10.62 5.22
CA ALA A 101 -11.36 10.82 6.54
C ALA A 101 -9.93 10.29 6.56
N LEU A 102 -9.70 9.06 6.06
CA LEU A 102 -8.38 8.46 5.95
C LEU A 102 -7.49 9.21 4.97
N ALA A 103 -8.05 9.67 3.84
CA ALA A 103 -7.32 10.53 2.90
C ALA A 103 -6.83 11.81 3.59
N GLY A 104 -7.64 12.43 4.44
CA GLY A 104 -7.27 13.59 5.24
C GLY A 104 -6.17 13.30 6.25
N VAL A 105 -6.29 12.21 7.00
CA VAL A 105 -5.28 11.74 7.97
C VAL A 105 -3.95 11.47 7.26
N ASN A 106 -3.96 10.70 6.18
CA ASN A 106 -2.75 10.36 5.42
C ASN A 106 -2.11 11.59 4.76
N SER A 107 -2.90 12.57 4.30
CA SER A 107 -2.40 13.85 3.81
C SER A 107 -1.68 14.64 4.91
N GLY A 108 -2.27 14.71 6.10
CA GLY A 108 -1.67 15.35 7.28
C GLY A 108 -0.35 14.65 7.67
N ARG A 109 -0.34 13.32 7.72
CA ARG A 109 0.87 12.54 7.99
C ARG A 109 1.97 12.81 6.96
N PHE A 110 1.62 12.78 5.68
CA PHE A 110 2.57 13.06 4.60
C PHE A 110 3.20 14.44 4.72
N LEU A 111 2.42 15.48 4.96
CA LEU A 111 2.91 16.85 5.11
C LEU A 111 3.80 17.01 6.35
N ILE A 112 3.37 16.52 7.50
CA ILE A 112 4.13 16.61 8.76
C ILE A 112 5.43 15.84 8.67
N ASN A 113 5.38 14.59 8.21
CA ASN A 113 6.55 13.75 8.12
C ASN A 113 7.53 14.22 7.05
N THR A 114 7.05 14.82 5.96
CA THR A 114 7.92 15.37 4.91
C THR A 114 8.61 16.64 5.38
N THR A 115 7.93 17.52 6.09
CA THR A 115 8.47 18.82 6.52
C THR A 115 9.25 18.70 7.83
N VAL A 116 8.58 18.32 8.91
CA VAL A 116 9.17 18.23 10.26
C VAL A 116 9.95 16.93 10.45
N GLY A 117 9.48 15.84 9.84
CA GLY A 117 10.10 14.52 9.91
C GLY A 117 11.27 14.29 8.95
N ILE A 118 11.78 15.36 8.31
CA ILE A 118 12.92 15.32 7.38
C ILE A 118 12.69 14.25 6.27
N LEU A 119 11.80 14.56 5.32
CA LEU A 119 11.41 13.67 4.23
C LEU A 119 10.87 12.30 4.69
N GLY A 120 10.29 12.26 5.90
CA GLY A 120 9.69 11.05 6.45
C GLY A 120 10.66 10.13 7.20
N LEU A 121 11.91 10.54 7.43
CA LEU A 121 12.85 9.74 8.27
C LEU A 121 12.32 9.56 9.68
N PHE A 122 11.64 10.57 10.22
CA PHE A 122 10.99 10.54 11.53
C PHE A 122 9.47 10.56 11.35
N ASP A 123 8.77 9.63 11.97
CA ASP A 123 7.29 9.59 11.96
C ASP A 123 6.72 10.53 13.04
N VAL A 124 6.88 11.83 12.80
CA VAL A 124 6.41 12.88 13.72
C VAL A 124 4.89 12.87 13.85
N ALA A 125 4.18 12.51 12.78
CA ALA A 125 2.73 12.44 12.80
C ALA A 125 2.20 11.45 13.85
N SER A 126 2.85 10.29 14.02
CA SER A 126 2.49 9.34 15.08
C SER A 126 2.68 9.93 16.49
N TYR A 127 3.73 10.72 16.72
CA TYR A 127 3.92 11.41 18.01
C TYR A 127 2.86 12.49 18.26
N LEU A 128 2.24 13.04 17.22
CA LEU A 128 1.15 14.00 17.33
C LEU A 128 -0.24 13.34 17.45
N GLY A 129 -0.29 12.00 17.51
CA GLY A 129 -1.53 11.25 17.71
C GLY A 129 -2.32 10.97 16.44
N PHE A 130 -1.72 11.10 15.25
CA PHE A 130 -2.35 10.64 14.03
C PHE A 130 -2.47 9.11 14.03
N GLU A 131 -3.54 8.60 13.43
CA GLU A 131 -3.75 7.16 13.25
C GLU A 131 -2.59 6.53 12.46
N GLU A 132 -2.37 5.22 12.70
CA GLU A 132 -1.28 4.49 12.06
C GLU A 132 -1.48 4.41 10.54
N TYR A 133 -0.36 4.46 9.80
CA TYR A 133 -0.40 4.38 8.33
C TYR A 133 -0.85 3.00 7.87
N THR A 134 -1.91 2.97 7.09
CA THR A 134 -2.37 1.77 6.38
C THR A 134 -2.16 1.96 4.89
N LYS A 135 -1.44 1.03 4.28
CA LYS A 135 -1.13 1.10 2.86
C LYS A 135 -2.35 0.73 2.02
N GLU A 136 -2.70 1.59 1.08
CA GLU A 136 -3.73 1.34 0.08
C GLU A 136 -3.12 1.33 -1.33
N ASP A 137 -3.71 0.55 -2.23
CA ASP A 137 -3.29 0.44 -3.62
C ASP A 137 -4.48 0.35 -4.59
N TYR A 138 -4.19 0.49 -5.89
CA TYR A 138 -5.23 0.47 -6.92
C TYR A 138 -5.94 -0.89 -7.05
N GLY A 139 -5.28 -2.00 -6.69
CA GLY A 139 -5.91 -3.32 -6.66
C GLY A 139 -6.99 -3.40 -5.59
N GLN A 140 -6.73 -2.84 -4.41
CA GLN A 140 -7.71 -2.73 -3.32
C GLN A 140 -8.86 -1.80 -3.75
N SER A 141 -8.56 -0.65 -4.34
CA SER A 141 -9.59 0.26 -4.84
C SER A 141 -10.50 -0.41 -5.87
N LEU A 142 -9.96 -1.19 -6.80
CA LEU A 142 -10.75 -1.98 -7.74
C LEU A 142 -11.60 -3.05 -7.05
N ALA A 143 -11.06 -3.67 -5.97
CA ALA A 143 -11.79 -4.65 -5.18
C ALA A 143 -13.03 -4.04 -4.50
N VAL A 144 -12.88 -2.87 -3.89
CA VAL A 144 -13.99 -2.12 -3.27
C VAL A 144 -15.08 -1.81 -4.29
N HIS A 145 -14.71 -1.54 -5.54
CA HIS A 145 -15.67 -1.34 -6.64
C HIS A 145 -16.21 -2.64 -7.26
N GLY A 146 -15.98 -3.79 -6.63
CA GLY A 146 -16.55 -5.08 -7.04
C GLY A 146 -15.78 -5.80 -8.15
N VAL A 147 -14.58 -5.35 -8.51
CA VAL A 147 -13.73 -6.06 -9.48
C VAL A 147 -13.11 -7.28 -8.80
N GLY A 148 -13.48 -8.47 -9.23
CA GLY A 148 -12.94 -9.73 -8.71
C GLY A 148 -11.43 -9.89 -9.00
N PRO A 149 -10.72 -10.76 -8.26
CA PRO A 149 -9.28 -10.95 -8.42
C PRO A 149 -8.87 -11.50 -9.79
N GLY A 150 -9.76 -12.25 -10.45
CA GLY A 150 -9.45 -12.96 -11.69
C GLY A 150 -8.57 -14.18 -11.45
N CYS A 151 -7.76 -14.54 -12.44
CA CYS A 151 -6.85 -15.66 -12.36
C CYS A 151 -5.51 -15.28 -11.68
N TYR A 152 -4.81 -16.28 -11.20
CA TYR A 152 -3.51 -16.14 -10.56
C TYR A 152 -2.39 -15.94 -11.58
N LEU A 153 -1.49 -15.01 -11.28
CA LEU A 153 -0.31 -14.69 -12.08
C LEU A 153 0.93 -14.58 -11.18
N VAL A 154 2.07 -15.01 -11.68
CA VAL A 154 3.38 -14.74 -11.08
C VAL A 154 4.13 -13.75 -11.94
N LEU A 155 4.32 -12.53 -11.46
CA LEU A 155 5.02 -11.51 -12.21
C LEU A 155 6.53 -11.63 -12.01
N PRO A 156 7.34 -11.44 -13.08
CA PRO A 156 8.78 -11.32 -12.94
C PRO A 156 9.14 -10.18 -11.98
N VAL A 157 10.05 -10.42 -11.06
CA VAL A 157 10.53 -9.48 -10.02
C VAL A 157 9.48 -9.19 -8.93
N LEU A 158 8.22 -8.96 -9.29
CA LEU A 158 7.16 -8.56 -8.36
C LEU A 158 6.55 -9.72 -7.58
N GLY A 159 6.63 -10.97 -8.12
CA GLY A 159 6.14 -12.16 -7.43
C GLY A 159 4.67 -12.48 -7.66
N PRO A 160 4.03 -13.19 -6.71
CA PRO A 160 2.63 -13.60 -6.81
C PRO A 160 1.67 -12.40 -6.92
N SER A 161 0.69 -12.51 -7.82
CA SER A 161 -0.29 -11.46 -8.10
C SER A 161 -1.60 -12.06 -8.61
N THR A 162 -2.59 -11.24 -8.82
CA THR A 162 -3.85 -11.58 -9.51
C THR A 162 -3.97 -10.78 -10.80
N ALA A 163 -4.88 -11.17 -11.69
CA ALA A 163 -5.12 -10.40 -12.92
C ALA A 163 -5.53 -8.96 -12.60
N ARG A 164 -6.41 -8.75 -11.60
CA ARG A 164 -6.81 -7.42 -11.14
C ARG A 164 -5.62 -6.60 -10.65
N ASP A 165 -4.83 -7.17 -9.74
CA ASP A 165 -3.73 -6.45 -9.09
C ASP A 165 -2.58 -6.21 -10.06
N THR A 166 -2.42 -7.09 -11.07
CA THR A 166 -1.48 -6.89 -12.18
C THR A 166 -1.87 -5.67 -13.01
N VAL A 167 -3.14 -5.55 -13.42
CA VAL A 167 -3.63 -4.39 -14.18
C VAL A 167 -3.51 -3.12 -13.34
N ALA A 168 -3.85 -3.18 -12.07
CA ALA A 168 -3.72 -2.06 -11.14
C ALA A 168 -2.25 -1.61 -10.99
N SER A 169 -1.32 -2.56 -10.86
CA SER A 169 0.12 -2.28 -10.78
C SER A 169 0.67 -1.68 -12.06
N LEU A 170 0.22 -2.16 -13.22
CA LEU A 170 0.59 -1.58 -14.52
C LEU A 170 0.03 -0.16 -14.68
N ALA A 171 -1.22 0.08 -14.30
CA ALA A 171 -1.81 1.42 -14.30
C ALA A 171 -1.02 2.38 -13.40
N ASN A 172 -0.58 1.92 -12.24
CA ASN A 172 0.29 2.67 -11.34
C ASN A 172 1.64 3.02 -12.01
N PHE A 173 2.24 2.04 -12.70
CA PHE A 173 3.55 2.19 -13.35
C PHE A 173 3.50 3.12 -14.58
N PHE A 174 2.42 3.06 -15.38
CA PHE A 174 2.27 3.80 -16.65
C PHE A 174 1.56 5.14 -16.52
N GLY A 175 1.26 5.63 -15.36
CA GLY A 175 0.71 6.99 -15.22
C GLY A 175 -0.39 7.19 -14.19
N GLY A 176 -0.80 6.12 -13.49
CA GLY A 176 -1.66 6.24 -12.32
C GLY A 176 -0.93 6.77 -11.09
N ASP A 177 0.40 6.77 -11.13
CA ASP A 177 1.22 7.26 -10.04
C ASP A 177 1.26 8.79 -10.05
N ALA A 178 0.73 9.40 -8.98
CA ALA A 178 0.78 10.86 -8.76
C ALA A 178 2.23 11.39 -8.81
N TRP A 179 3.20 10.57 -8.39
CA TRP A 179 4.61 10.91 -8.47
C TRP A 179 5.13 10.98 -9.91
N TYR A 180 4.84 10.00 -10.74
CA TYR A 180 5.24 10.00 -12.15
C TYR A 180 4.67 11.22 -12.89
N ASN A 181 3.40 11.52 -12.64
CA ASN A 181 2.75 12.68 -13.23
C ASN A 181 3.34 13.99 -12.71
N ALA A 182 3.59 14.13 -11.41
CA ALA A 182 4.19 15.33 -10.82
C ALA A 182 5.61 15.58 -11.36
N VAL A 183 6.45 14.55 -11.46
CA VAL A 183 7.82 14.66 -12.01
C VAL A 183 7.78 14.96 -13.52
N SER A 184 6.89 14.32 -14.27
CA SER A 184 6.72 14.56 -15.71
C SER A 184 6.26 15.99 -15.98
N TYR A 185 5.31 16.52 -15.20
CA TYR A 185 4.85 17.91 -15.34
C TYR A 185 5.93 18.94 -15.00
N THR A 186 6.74 18.68 -13.99
CA THR A 186 7.83 19.61 -13.63
C THR A 186 8.93 19.62 -14.68
N HIS A 187 9.25 18.47 -15.28
CA HIS A 187 10.21 18.40 -16.38
C HIS A 187 9.72 19.09 -17.67
N LEU A 188 8.47 18.89 -18.06
CA LEU A 188 7.89 19.52 -19.23
C LEU A 188 7.83 21.06 -19.07
N ARG A 189 7.41 21.56 -17.91
CA ARG A 189 7.34 23.00 -17.65
C ARG A 189 8.72 23.67 -17.58
N ALA A 190 9.74 22.97 -17.09
CA ALA A 190 11.12 23.46 -17.09
C ALA A 190 11.69 23.64 -18.51
N HIS A 191 11.19 22.89 -19.49
CA HIS A 191 11.57 23.06 -20.90
C HIS A 191 10.80 24.19 -21.62
N GLU A 192 9.56 24.47 -21.23
CA GLU A 192 8.78 25.57 -21.83
C GLU A 192 9.24 26.97 -21.37
N THR A 193 9.72 27.09 -20.13
CA THR A 193 10.20 28.38 -19.60
C THR A 193 11.60 28.79 -20.09
N ARG A 194 12.25 27.95 -20.88
CA ARG A 194 13.58 28.26 -21.52
C ARG A 194 13.50 28.69 -22.97
N ARG A 195 12.32 28.91 -23.53
CA ARG A 195 12.08 29.53 -24.84
C ARG A 195 11.48 30.91 -24.63
#